data_0cb6a4d7ca32cedb7058df672078c864
#
_entry.id   0cb6a4d7ca32cedb7058df672078c864
#
_cell.length_a   1.000
_cell.length_b   1.000
_cell.length_c   1.000
_cell.angle_alpha   90.00
_cell.angle_beta   90.00
_cell.angle_gamma   90.00
#
_symmetry.space_group_name_H-M   'P 1'
#
loop_
_entity.id
_entity.type
_entity.pdbx_description
1 polymer ?
#
loop_
_entity_poly.entity_id
_entity_poly.type
_entity_poly.pdbx_seq_one_letter_code
_entity_poly.pdbx_strand_id
1 'polypeptide(L)'
;LGRVPGNIEAIRPLKDGVIADFQVTEKMLQHFIQQVHGDNFMRPSPRILVCVPCQSTQVERRAIRESVLGAGAREVRLIEEPMAAAIGAGLPVEEAFGSMVVDIGGGTTEVAILALNGVVYSNSLKTGGDRLNESIISYLRRKYGILIGESTAERIKETIGCATPESELQEMEIRGRNLAEGVPNTLSISSLEVYEAMSGPLSSILQAIKNGLE
;
A
#
# COMPACT_ATOMS: atom_id res chain seq x y z
N LEU A 1 -12.61 -5.06 -6.75
CA LEU A 1 -13.18 -4.03 -7.63
C LEU A 1 -13.55 -4.75 -8.93
N GLY A 2 -14.57 -4.42 -9.67
CA GLY A 2 -14.96 -5.06 -10.94
C GLY A 2 -15.96 -6.22 -10.86
N ARG A 3 -16.49 -6.57 -9.70
CA ARG A 3 -17.57 -7.54 -9.51
C ARG A 3 -18.78 -6.97 -8.76
N VAL A 4 -18.99 -5.66 -8.83
CA VAL A 4 -20.15 -4.99 -8.23
C VAL A 4 -21.28 -4.88 -9.26
N PRO A 5 -22.57 -4.99 -8.85
CA PRO A 5 -23.70 -4.71 -9.72
C PRO A 5 -23.60 -3.33 -10.35
N GLY A 6 -24.16 -3.13 -11.55
CA GLY A 6 -23.98 -1.91 -12.34
C GLY A 6 -24.49 -0.60 -11.71
N ASN A 7 -25.20 -0.67 -10.60
CA ASN A 7 -25.67 0.48 -9.79
C ASN A 7 -24.84 0.73 -8.52
N ILE A 8 -23.75 -0.04 -8.31
CA ILE A 8 -22.86 0.10 -7.17
C ILE A 8 -21.45 0.37 -7.70
N GLU A 9 -20.81 1.40 -7.19
CA GLU A 9 -19.41 1.73 -7.49
C GLU A 9 -18.54 1.45 -6.26
N ALA A 10 -17.45 0.72 -6.46
CA ALA A 10 -16.45 0.51 -5.43
C ALA A 10 -15.31 1.52 -5.60
N ILE A 11 -15.18 2.44 -4.66
CA ILE A 11 -14.22 3.54 -4.68
C ILE A 11 -13.07 3.22 -3.71
N ARG A 12 -11.83 3.49 -4.12
CA ARG A 12 -10.67 3.57 -3.22
C ARG A 12 -10.49 5.02 -2.79
N PRO A 13 -10.90 5.40 -1.56
CA PRO A 13 -10.84 6.79 -1.11
C PRO A 13 -9.41 7.29 -0.86
N LEU A 14 -8.47 6.36 -0.62
CA LEU A 14 -7.05 6.62 -0.46
C LEU A 14 -6.29 5.92 -1.59
N LYS A 15 -5.36 6.64 -2.22
CA LYS A 15 -4.50 6.11 -3.27
C LYS A 15 -3.13 6.77 -3.20
N ASP A 16 -2.07 5.97 -3.34
CA ASP A 16 -0.68 6.45 -3.35
C ASP A 16 -0.33 7.33 -2.14
N GLY A 17 -0.86 6.98 -0.95
CA GLY A 17 -0.63 7.71 0.29
C GLY A 17 -1.41 9.03 0.44
N VAL A 18 -2.30 9.37 -0.50
CA VAL A 18 -3.08 10.62 -0.48
C VAL A 18 -4.59 10.36 -0.52
N ILE A 19 -5.37 11.36 -0.07
CA ILE A 19 -6.82 11.33 -0.18
C ILE A 19 -7.22 11.60 -1.64
N ALA A 20 -7.80 10.58 -2.28
CA ALA A 20 -8.32 10.68 -3.64
C ALA A 20 -9.76 11.20 -3.67
N ASP A 21 -10.56 10.88 -2.65
CA ASP A 21 -11.93 11.36 -2.48
C ASP A 21 -12.19 11.74 -1.02
N PHE A 22 -12.42 13.02 -0.79
CA PHE A 22 -12.60 13.60 0.54
C PHE A 22 -13.88 13.12 1.22
N GLN A 23 -14.99 13.12 0.49
CA GLN A 23 -16.29 12.76 1.05
C GLN A 23 -16.37 11.28 1.41
N VAL A 24 -15.83 10.44 0.54
CA VAL A 24 -15.80 8.99 0.78
C VAL A 24 -14.83 8.66 1.91
N THR A 25 -13.68 9.34 2.00
CA THR A 25 -12.74 9.18 3.13
C THR A 25 -13.38 9.56 4.46
N GLU A 26 -14.07 10.69 4.53
CA GLU A 26 -14.77 11.12 5.75
C GLU A 26 -15.83 10.11 6.19
N LYS A 27 -16.65 9.60 5.26
CA LYS A 27 -17.65 8.57 5.52
C LYS A 27 -17.04 7.26 5.99
N MET A 28 -15.94 6.84 5.39
CA MET A 28 -15.20 5.65 5.80
C MET A 28 -14.67 5.81 7.24
N LEU A 29 -14.08 6.94 7.56
CA LEU A 29 -13.57 7.24 8.91
C LEU A 29 -14.71 7.31 9.93
N GLN A 30 -15.84 7.94 9.60
CA GLN A 30 -17.05 7.94 10.44
C GLN A 30 -17.50 6.52 10.76
N HIS A 31 -17.54 5.65 9.75
CA HIS A 31 -17.92 4.25 9.92
C HIS A 31 -16.96 3.52 10.89
N PHE A 32 -15.64 3.67 10.72
CA PHE A 32 -14.66 3.04 11.61
C PHE A 32 -14.76 3.57 13.05
N ILE A 33 -14.92 4.88 13.24
CA ILE A 33 -15.13 5.46 14.57
C ILE A 33 -16.39 4.89 15.22
N GLN A 34 -17.46 4.73 14.45
CA GLN A 34 -18.71 4.12 14.95
C GLN A 34 -18.51 2.66 15.34
N GLN A 35 -17.78 1.87 14.54
CA GLN A 35 -17.49 0.47 14.86
C GLN A 35 -16.70 0.33 16.17
N VAL A 36 -15.70 1.20 16.39
CA VAL A 36 -14.88 1.17 17.62
C VAL A 36 -15.72 1.52 18.86
N HIS A 37 -16.67 2.45 18.74
CA HIS A 37 -17.54 2.86 19.85
C HIS A 37 -18.72 1.91 20.08
N GLY A 38 -19.05 1.05 19.12
CA GLY A 38 -20.21 0.15 19.18
C GLY A 38 -21.55 0.91 19.33
N ASP A 39 -22.54 0.22 19.91
CA ASP A 39 -23.89 0.75 20.12
C ASP A 39 -24.06 1.53 21.43
N ASN A 40 -22.97 2.02 22.01
CA ASN A 40 -23.05 2.80 23.24
C ASN A 40 -23.85 4.09 23.05
N PHE A 41 -24.79 4.36 23.98
CA PHE A 41 -25.65 5.55 23.95
C PHE A 41 -24.84 6.85 24.05
N MET A 42 -23.73 6.86 24.81
CA MET A 42 -22.79 7.97 24.87
C MET A 42 -21.59 7.66 23.94
N ARG A 43 -21.50 8.36 22.84
CA ARG A 43 -20.36 8.29 21.89
C ARG A 43 -19.47 9.52 22.08
N PRO A 44 -18.42 9.44 22.92
CA PRO A 44 -17.50 10.57 23.08
C PRO A 44 -16.73 10.81 21.79
N SER A 45 -16.48 12.06 21.44
CA SER A 45 -15.59 12.40 20.32
C SER A 45 -14.16 11.96 20.66
N PRO A 46 -13.56 11.06 19.88
CA PRO A 46 -12.24 10.49 20.19
C PRO A 46 -11.10 11.46 19.92
N ARG A 47 -9.95 11.20 20.56
CA ARG A 47 -8.66 11.67 20.06
C ARG A 47 -8.16 10.65 19.05
N ILE A 48 -7.71 11.11 17.89
CA ILE A 48 -7.25 10.24 16.80
C ILE A 48 -5.80 10.57 16.45
N LEU A 49 -4.96 9.54 16.41
CA LEU A 49 -3.63 9.60 15.86
C LEU A 49 -3.69 9.00 14.45
N VAL A 50 -3.16 9.73 13.46
CA VAL A 50 -3.19 9.34 12.04
C VAL A 50 -1.77 9.29 11.51
N CYS A 51 -1.41 8.19 10.87
CA CYS A 51 -0.16 8.07 10.14
C CYS A 51 -0.23 8.84 8.82
N VAL A 52 0.87 9.48 8.47
CA VAL A 52 1.02 10.21 7.20
C VAL A 52 2.38 9.88 6.58
N PRO A 53 2.49 9.80 5.24
CA PRO A 53 3.79 9.65 4.58
C PRO A 53 4.74 10.78 4.94
N CYS A 54 6.05 10.48 5.06
CA CYS A 54 7.05 11.48 5.43
C CYS A 54 7.06 12.70 4.50
N GLN A 55 6.89 12.48 3.20
CA GLN A 55 6.92 13.52 2.17
C GLN A 55 5.56 14.16 1.90
N SER A 56 4.54 13.90 2.74
CA SER A 56 3.24 14.56 2.60
C SER A 56 3.36 16.08 2.75
N THR A 57 2.76 16.78 1.79
CA THR A 57 2.71 18.25 1.75
C THR A 57 1.87 18.80 2.89
N GLN A 58 2.05 20.10 3.23
CA GLN A 58 1.21 20.77 4.23
C GLN A 58 -0.28 20.75 3.84
N VAL A 59 -0.58 20.80 2.54
CA VAL A 59 -1.96 20.74 2.04
C VAL A 59 -2.56 19.36 2.30
N GLU A 60 -1.83 18.29 2.00
CA GLU A 60 -2.26 16.90 2.26
C GLU A 60 -2.42 16.64 3.76
N ARG A 61 -1.46 17.07 4.60
CA ARG A 61 -1.56 16.97 6.07
C ARG A 61 -2.76 17.70 6.62
N ARG A 62 -3.08 18.89 6.09
CA ARG A 62 -4.27 19.65 6.45
C ARG A 62 -5.53 18.94 6.01
N ALA A 63 -5.57 18.43 4.79
CA ALA A 63 -6.67 17.69 4.23
C ALA A 63 -7.03 16.45 5.08
N ILE A 64 -6.02 15.66 5.47
CA ILE A 64 -6.19 14.51 6.36
C ILE A 64 -6.77 14.96 7.71
N ARG A 65 -6.21 16.00 8.31
CA ARG A 65 -6.69 16.52 9.60
C ARG A 65 -8.15 16.97 9.53
N GLU A 66 -8.52 17.71 8.48
CA GLU A 66 -9.89 18.20 8.28
C GLU A 66 -10.88 17.04 8.06
N SER A 67 -10.51 15.99 7.28
CA SER A 67 -11.34 14.81 7.10
C SER A 67 -11.59 14.07 8.42
N VAL A 68 -10.57 13.92 9.25
CA VAL A 68 -10.69 13.21 10.53
C VAL A 68 -11.50 14.01 11.54
N LEU A 69 -11.37 15.34 11.56
CA LEU A 69 -12.21 16.24 12.38
C LEU A 69 -13.66 16.18 11.90
N GLY A 70 -13.91 16.25 10.58
CA GLY A 70 -15.25 16.10 9.98
C GLY A 70 -15.91 14.75 10.29
N ALA A 71 -15.09 13.70 10.42
CA ALA A 71 -15.56 12.37 10.85
C ALA A 71 -15.97 12.28 12.32
N GLY A 72 -15.74 13.34 13.14
CA GLY A 72 -16.21 13.43 14.52
C GLY A 72 -15.11 13.34 15.58
N ALA A 73 -13.83 13.39 15.20
CA ALA A 73 -12.74 13.49 16.17
C ALA A 73 -12.74 14.85 16.88
N ARG A 74 -12.41 14.88 18.18
CA ARG A 74 -12.22 16.14 18.93
C ARG A 74 -10.80 16.69 18.83
N GLU A 75 -9.82 15.80 18.58
CA GLU A 75 -8.40 16.16 18.48
C GLU A 75 -7.75 15.18 17.47
N VAL A 76 -6.91 15.72 16.59
CA VAL A 76 -6.17 14.93 15.60
C VAL A 76 -4.69 15.25 15.72
N ARG A 77 -3.89 14.21 15.90
CA ARG A 77 -2.43 14.27 15.83
C ARG A 77 -1.96 13.48 14.64
N LEU A 78 -0.93 13.97 13.99
CA LEU A 78 -0.30 13.31 12.86
C LEU A 78 1.06 12.75 13.33
N ILE A 79 1.37 11.54 12.88
CA ILE A 79 2.67 10.88 13.05
C ILE A 79 3.15 10.40 11.69
N GLU A 80 4.43 10.46 11.43
CA GLU A 80 5.00 9.94 10.20
C GLU A 80 4.99 8.41 10.19
N GLU A 81 4.60 7.80 9.05
CA GLU A 81 4.43 6.35 8.92
C GLU A 81 5.66 5.56 9.40
N PRO A 82 6.91 5.90 9.00
CA PRO A 82 8.07 5.15 9.46
C PRO A 82 8.33 5.29 10.95
N MET A 83 7.99 6.43 11.57
CA MET A 83 8.10 6.58 13.03
C MET A 83 7.11 5.68 13.75
N ALA A 84 5.86 5.61 13.27
CA ALA A 84 4.86 4.71 13.83
C ALA A 84 5.27 3.25 13.67
N ALA A 85 5.80 2.88 12.50
CA ALA A 85 6.29 1.54 12.21
C ALA A 85 7.47 1.16 13.11
N ALA A 86 8.43 2.07 13.30
CA ALA A 86 9.58 1.87 14.19
C ALA A 86 9.17 1.62 15.65
N ILE A 87 8.25 2.45 16.17
CA ILE A 87 7.69 2.29 17.52
C ILE A 87 6.98 0.94 17.64
N GLY A 88 6.16 0.59 16.66
CA GLY A 88 5.43 -0.68 16.62
C GLY A 88 6.34 -1.91 16.56
N ALA A 89 7.48 -1.79 15.89
CA ALA A 89 8.51 -2.83 15.81
C ALA A 89 9.44 -2.86 17.06
N GLY A 90 9.28 -1.93 18.00
CA GLY A 90 10.12 -1.83 19.20
C GLY A 90 11.54 -1.37 18.91
N LEU A 91 11.75 -0.60 17.84
CA LEU A 91 13.07 -0.05 17.54
C LEU A 91 13.43 1.07 18.54
N PRO A 92 14.69 1.21 18.91
CA PRO A 92 15.16 2.19 19.89
C PRO A 92 15.29 3.59 19.26
N VAL A 93 14.16 4.18 18.87
CA VAL A 93 14.10 5.48 18.17
C VAL A 93 14.58 6.66 19.01
N GLU A 94 14.65 6.51 20.34
CA GLU A 94 15.11 7.53 21.29
C GLU A 94 16.63 7.64 21.32
N GLU A 95 17.32 6.58 20.91
CA GLU A 95 18.77 6.49 20.98
C GLU A 95 19.47 7.34 19.89
N ALA A 96 20.76 7.63 20.11
CA ALA A 96 21.56 8.45 19.20
C ALA A 96 22.05 7.69 17.94
N PHE A 97 21.91 6.37 17.89
CA PHE A 97 22.23 5.60 16.68
C PHE A 97 21.02 5.46 15.75
N GLY A 98 21.30 5.43 14.44
CA GLY A 98 20.27 5.36 13.42
C GLY A 98 19.60 3.99 13.35
N SER A 99 18.28 3.97 13.37
CA SER A 99 17.46 2.79 13.06
C SER A 99 16.82 2.98 11.69
N MET A 100 17.04 2.05 10.75
CA MET A 100 16.41 2.10 9.43
C MET A 100 15.09 1.35 9.44
N VAL A 101 14.07 1.98 8.85
CA VAL A 101 12.76 1.37 8.57
C VAL A 101 12.52 1.40 7.06
N VAL A 102 12.04 0.26 6.55
CA VAL A 102 11.51 0.14 5.19
C VAL A 102 10.07 -0.34 5.31
N ASP A 103 9.13 0.55 5.08
CA ASP A 103 7.71 0.28 5.12
C ASP A 103 7.16 0.16 3.70
N ILE A 104 6.74 -1.05 3.32
CA ILE A 104 6.25 -1.35 1.97
C ILE A 104 4.73 -1.55 2.05
N GLY A 105 3.99 -0.49 1.72
CA GLY A 105 2.54 -0.52 1.68
C GLY A 105 1.96 -0.97 0.33
N GLY A 106 0.67 -0.78 0.13
CA GLY A 106 0.00 -1.05 -1.15
C GLY A 106 0.41 -0.05 -2.24
N GLY A 107 0.33 1.26 -1.95
CA GLY A 107 0.59 2.33 -2.90
C GLY A 107 1.99 2.94 -2.82
N THR A 108 2.61 2.93 -1.63
CA THR A 108 3.89 3.60 -1.35
C THR A 108 4.88 2.69 -0.66
N THR A 109 6.16 3.02 -0.77
CA THR A 109 7.24 2.50 0.06
C THR A 109 7.94 3.67 0.72
N GLU A 110 8.03 3.64 2.05
CA GLU A 110 8.74 4.61 2.87
C GLU A 110 10.06 4.01 3.34
N VAL A 111 11.18 4.70 3.08
CA VAL A 111 12.50 4.36 3.61
C VAL A 111 12.92 5.50 4.52
N ALA A 112 13.17 5.23 5.78
CA ALA A 112 13.58 6.27 6.73
C ALA A 112 14.66 5.79 7.69
N ILE A 113 15.52 6.72 8.13
CA ILE A 113 16.45 6.54 9.23
C ILE A 113 15.98 7.44 10.39
N LEU A 114 15.86 6.84 11.56
CA LEU A 114 15.32 7.45 12.76
C LEU A 114 16.38 7.45 13.86
N ALA A 115 16.54 8.56 14.56
CA ALA A 115 17.38 8.70 15.74
C ALA A 115 16.88 9.87 16.60
N LEU A 116 17.08 9.81 17.91
CA LEU A 116 16.74 10.89 18.85
C LEU A 116 15.29 11.38 18.72
N ASN A 117 14.34 10.46 18.56
CA ASN A 117 12.90 10.71 18.32
C ASN A 117 12.60 11.54 17.05
N GLY A 118 13.52 11.58 16.10
CA GLY A 118 13.37 12.33 14.85
C GLY A 118 13.62 11.49 13.62
N VAL A 119 13.13 11.97 12.47
CA VAL A 119 13.45 11.43 11.15
C VAL A 119 14.70 12.15 10.64
N VAL A 120 15.81 11.42 10.52
CA VAL A 120 17.10 11.95 10.04
C VAL A 120 17.17 11.94 8.52
N TYR A 121 16.65 10.87 7.92
CA TYR A 121 16.53 10.69 6.47
C TYR A 121 15.18 10.09 6.15
N SER A 122 14.57 10.51 5.07
CA SER A 122 13.37 9.85 4.53
C SER A 122 13.32 9.94 3.02
N ASN A 123 12.82 8.88 2.41
CA ASN A 123 12.50 8.82 0.99
C ASN A 123 11.18 8.07 0.82
N SER A 124 10.27 8.63 0.05
CA SER A 124 8.96 8.07 -0.25
C SER A 124 8.84 7.78 -1.74
N LEU A 125 8.50 6.54 -2.09
CA LEU A 125 8.29 6.11 -3.46
C LEU A 125 6.82 5.76 -3.67
N LYS A 126 6.26 6.17 -4.79
CA LYS A 126 4.94 5.72 -5.27
C LYS A 126 5.04 4.34 -5.91
N THR A 127 5.60 3.39 -5.17
CA THR A 127 5.83 2.01 -5.58
C THR A 127 5.58 1.12 -4.37
N GLY A 128 4.64 0.21 -4.49
CA GLY A 128 4.24 -0.73 -3.44
C GLY A 128 3.55 -1.94 -4.05
N GLY A 129 2.75 -2.65 -3.29
CA GLY A 129 2.05 -3.87 -3.69
C GLY A 129 1.21 -3.71 -4.95
N ASP A 130 0.52 -2.58 -5.10
CA ASP A 130 -0.32 -2.29 -6.28
C ASP A 130 0.53 -2.20 -7.57
N ARG A 131 1.73 -1.60 -7.48
CA ARG A 131 2.64 -1.51 -8.61
C ARG A 131 3.22 -2.85 -9.02
N LEU A 132 3.47 -3.73 -8.05
CA LEU A 132 3.85 -5.12 -8.30
C LEU A 132 2.73 -5.87 -9.04
N ASN A 133 1.47 -5.71 -8.61
CA ASN A 133 0.30 -6.29 -9.29
C ASN A 133 0.15 -5.79 -10.73
N GLU A 134 0.26 -4.48 -10.96
CA GLU A 134 0.21 -3.87 -12.29
C GLU A 134 1.31 -4.45 -13.21
N SER A 135 2.50 -4.71 -12.67
CA SER A 135 3.62 -5.28 -13.41
C SER A 135 3.32 -6.73 -13.84
N ILE A 136 2.71 -7.53 -12.97
CA ILE A 136 2.28 -8.90 -13.28
C ILE A 136 1.19 -8.88 -14.37
N ILE A 137 0.18 -8.02 -14.25
CA ILE A 137 -0.89 -7.86 -15.25
C ILE A 137 -0.28 -7.48 -16.61
N SER A 138 0.62 -6.51 -16.62
CA SER A 138 1.30 -6.02 -17.82
C SER A 138 2.17 -7.09 -18.47
N TYR A 139 2.88 -7.89 -17.67
CA TYR A 139 3.71 -9.00 -18.14
C TYR A 139 2.88 -10.08 -18.84
N LEU A 140 1.81 -10.56 -18.19
CA LEU A 140 0.91 -11.58 -18.75
C LEU A 140 0.21 -11.10 -20.02
N ARG A 141 -0.18 -9.82 -20.05
CA ARG A 141 -0.77 -9.21 -21.24
C ARG A 141 0.21 -9.18 -22.41
N ARG A 142 1.47 -8.80 -22.17
CA ARG A 142 2.50 -8.71 -23.24
C ARG A 142 2.97 -10.08 -23.71
N LYS A 143 3.23 -10.99 -22.78
CA LYS A 143 3.87 -12.28 -23.10
C LYS A 143 2.88 -13.30 -23.64
N TYR A 144 1.68 -13.33 -23.07
CA TYR A 144 0.67 -14.37 -23.34
C TYR A 144 -0.60 -13.84 -24.00
N GLY A 145 -0.77 -12.54 -24.15
CA GLY A 145 -2.02 -11.95 -24.64
C GLY A 145 -3.20 -12.19 -23.69
N ILE A 146 -2.94 -12.44 -22.40
CA ILE A 146 -3.97 -12.76 -21.41
C ILE A 146 -4.16 -11.58 -20.46
N LEU A 147 -5.42 -11.18 -20.27
CA LEU A 147 -5.82 -10.17 -19.32
C LEU A 147 -6.37 -10.84 -18.05
N ILE A 148 -5.78 -10.49 -16.92
CA ILE A 148 -6.25 -10.85 -15.58
C ILE A 148 -6.69 -9.61 -14.81
N GLY A 149 -7.51 -9.81 -13.77
CA GLY A 149 -7.90 -8.75 -12.84
C GLY A 149 -6.88 -8.57 -11.71
N GLU A 150 -6.97 -7.43 -11.02
CA GLU A 150 -6.10 -7.04 -9.89
C GLU A 150 -6.07 -8.12 -8.79
N SER A 151 -7.23 -8.65 -8.40
CA SER A 151 -7.32 -9.70 -7.38
C SER A 151 -6.63 -11.02 -7.79
N THR A 152 -6.54 -11.30 -9.09
CA THR A 152 -5.80 -12.45 -9.58
C THR A 152 -4.29 -12.18 -9.52
N ALA A 153 -3.85 -10.99 -9.89
CA ALA A 153 -2.45 -10.58 -9.79
C ALA A 153 -1.98 -10.57 -8.32
N GLU A 154 -2.79 -10.07 -7.40
CA GLU A 154 -2.52 -10.13 -5.96
C GLU A 154 -2.30 -11.57 -5.50
N ARG A 155 -3.22 -12.47 -5.84
CA ARG A 155 -3.10 -13.89 -5.50
C ARG A 155 -1.85 -14.54 -6.08
N ILE A 156 -1.47 -14.23 -7.33
CA ILE A 156 -0.23 -14.73 -7.95
C ILE A 156 0.98 -14.24 -7.12
N LYS A 157 1.03 -12.96 -6.83
CA LYS A 157 2.10 -12.33 -6.03
C LYS A 157 2.23 -12.99 -4.66
N GLU A 158 1.12 -13.20 -3.94
CA GLU A 158 1.11 -13.80 -2.61
C GLU A 158 1.46 -15.29 -2.61
N THR A 159 1.08 -16.02 -3.67
CA THR A 159 1.25 -17.49 -3.71
C THR A 159 2.62 -17.91 -4.20
N ILE A 160 3.10 -17.32 -5.30
CA ILE A 160 4.35 -17.74 -5.96
C ILE A 160 5.31 -16.55 -6.22
N GLY A 161 5.01 -15.35 -5.72
CA GLY A 161 5.89 -14.19 -5.86
C GLY A 161 7.18 -14.38 -5.09
N CYS A 162 8.30 -14.02 -5.71
CA CYS A 162 9.61 -14.02 -5.07
C CYS A 162 10.37 -12.74 -5.43
N ALA A 163 11.27 -12.33 -4.55
CA ALA A 163 12.10 -11.13 -4.73
C ALA A 163 13.52 -11.45 -5.23
N THR A 164 13.87 -12.73 -5.33
CA THR A 164 15.18 -13.20 -5.79
C THR A 164 15.01 -14.34 -6.80
N PRO A 165 15.87 -14.43 -7.81
CA PRO A 165 15.78 -15.48 -8.84
C PRO A 165 16.19 -16.88 -8.33
N GLU A 166 16.90 -16.94 -7.20
CA GLU A 166 17.36 -18.18 -6.57
C GLU A 166 16.27 -18.85 -5.71
N SER A 167 15.09 -18.26 -5.62
CA SER A 167 13.97 -18.85 -4.88
C SER A 167 13.51 -20.16 -5.51
N GLU A 168 12.96 -21.07 -4.71
CA GLU A 168 12.42 -22.35 -5.18
C GLU A 168 11.42 -22.13 -6.33
N LEU A 169 11.59 -22.90 -7.42
CA LEU A 169 10.69 -22.82 -8.55
C LEU A 169 9.31 -23.36 -8.18
N GLN A 170 8.32 -22.51 -8.25
CA GLN A 170 6.91 -22.84 -8.04
C GLN A 170 6.11 -22.52 -9.30
N GLU A 171 5.04 -23.27 -9.52
CA GLU A 171 4.13 -23.03 -10.63
C GLU A 171 2.70 -22.86 -10.11
N MET A 172 1.93 -22.05 -10.81
CA MET A 172 0.54 -21.78 -10.50
C MET A 172 -0.30 -21.73 -11.76
N GLU A 173 -1.40 -22.46 -11.77
CA GLU A 173 -2.40 -22.36 -12.82
C GLU A 173 -3.28 -21.14 -12.59
N ILE A 174 -3.40 -20.31 -13.62
CA ILE A 174 -4.21 -19.09 -13.61
C ILE A 174 -5.19 -19.06 -14.77
N ARG A 175 -6.31 -18.36 -14.57
CA ARG A 175 -7.33 -18.17 -15.59
C ARG A 175 -7.50 -16.68 -15.89
N GLY A 176 -7.43 -16.34 -17.17
CA GLY A 176 -7.63 -14.98 -17.66
C GLY A 176 -8.39 -14.96 -18.99
N ARG A 177 -8.64 -13.76 -19.49
CA ARG A 177 -9.29 -13.56 -20.80
C ARG A 177 -8.22 -13.47 -21.89
N ASN A 178 -8.29 -14.36 -22.89
CA ASN A 178 -7.49 -14.24 -24.09
C ASN A 178 -7.95 -13.01 -24.88
N LEU A 179 -7.03 -12.09 -25.17
CA LEU A 179 -7.36 -10.82 -25.84
C LEU A 179 -7.64 -10.97 -27.33
N ALA A 180 -7.08 -11.99 -27.98
CA ALA A 180 -7.29 -12.25 -29.39
C ALA A 180 -8.66 -12.91 -29.65
N GLU A 181 -9.02 -13.89 -28.82
CA GLU A 181 -10.23 -14.71 -29.00
C GLU A 181 -11.41 -14.21 -28.14
N GLY A 182 -11.16 -13.39 -27.15
CA GLY A 182 -12.17 -12.84 -26.24
C GLY A 182 -12.72 -13.84 -25.22
N VAL A 183 -12.24 -15.08 -25.21
CA VAL A 183 -12.71 -16.19 -24.35
C VAL A 183 -11.79 -16.40 -23.14
N PRO A 184 -12.28 -17.03 -22.06
CA PRO A 184 -11.43 -17.46 -20.96
C PRO A 184 -10.39 -18.49 -21.41
N ASN A 185 -9.15 -18.32 -20.97
CA ASN A 185 -8.06 -19.27 -21.18
C ASN A 185 -7.34 -19.52 -19.85
N THR A 186 -6.76 -20.71 -19.73
CA THR A 186 -5.98 -21.15 -18.58
C THR A 186 -4.54 -21.36 -19.00
N LEU A 187 -3.59 -20.90 -18.18
CA LEU A 187 -2.16 -21.12 -18.40
C LEU A 187 -1.44 -21.35 -17.06
N SER A 188 -0.30 -22.01 -17.09
CA SER A 188 0.64 -22.09 -15.96
C SER A 188 1.64 -20.94 -16.03
N ILE A 189 1.95 -20.34 -14.88
CA ILE A 189 2.98 -19.31 -14.70
C ILE A 189 3.92 -19.75 -13.57
N SER A 190 5.21 -19.50 -13.74
CA SER A 190 6.25 -19.84 -12.77
C SER A 190 6.61 -18.65 -11.86
N SER A 191 7.15 -18.94 -10.67
CA SER A 191 7.71 -17.94 -9.75
C SER A 191 8.82 -17.11 -10.39
N LEU A 192 9.61 -17.70 -11.30
CA LEU A 192 10.66 -16.97 -12.04
C LEU A 192 10.06 -15.92 -12.98
N GLU A 193 8.96 -16.22 -13.65
CA GLU A 193 8.25 -15.25 -14.50
C GLU A 193 7.61 -14.15 -13.70
N VAL A 194 7.11 -14.47 -12.49
CA VAL A 194 6.57 -13.46 -11.57
C VAL A 194 7.68 -12.54 -11.06
N TYR A 195 8.85 -13.09 -10.72
CA TYR A 195 10.04 -12.29 -10.39
C TYR A 195 10.45 -11.38 -11.56
N GLU A 196 10.53 -11.91 -12.79
CA GLU A 196 10.84 -11.13 -13.99
C GLU A 196 9.84 -9.97 -14.17
N ALA A 197 8.56 -10.24 -13.97
CA ALA A 197 7.50 -9.22 -14.05
C ALA A 197 7.68 -8.10 -13.02
N MET A 198 8.07 -8.43 -11.78
CA MET A 198 8.22 -7.51 -10.67
C MET A 198 9.59 -6.84 -10.58
N SER A 199 10.57 -7.26 -11.38
CA SER A 199 11.98 -6.82 -11.28
C SER A 199 12.16 -5.29 -11.30
N GLY A 200 11.38 -4.57 -12.12
CA GLY A 200 11.45 -3.11 -12.21
C GLY A 200 11.07 -2.41 -10.89
N PRO A 201 9.86 -2.62 -10.37
CA PRO A 201 9.46 -2.09 -9.06
C PRO A 201 10.37 -2.51 -7.92
N LEU A 202 10.80 -3.78 -7.87
CA LEU A 202 11.74 -4.27 -6.85
C LEU A 202 13.09 -3.53 -6.91
N SER A 203 13.63 -3.30 -8.11
CA SER A 203 14.85 -2.52 -8.29
C SER A 203 14.71 -1.08 -7.80
N SER A 204 13.54 -0.46 -7.99
CA SER A 204 13.27 0.90 -7.49
C SER A 204 13.29 0.95 -5.97
N ILE A 205 12.69 -0.04 -5.30
CA ILE A 205 12.70 -0.16 -3.83
C ILE A 205 14.14 -0.37 -3.33
N LEU A 206 14.89 -1.30 -3.94
CA LEU A 206 16.28 -1.55 -3.57
C LEU A 206 17.17 -0.31 -3.74
N GLN A 207 16.96 0.48 -4.79
CA GLN A 207 17.70 1.72 -4.99
C GLN A 207 17.40 2.76 -3.90
N ALA A 208 16.14 2.87 -3.48
CA ALA A 208 15.78 3.77 -2.40
C ALA A 208 16.42 3.37 -1.06
N ILE A 209 16.51 2.07 -0.78
CA ILE A 209 17.19 1.54 0.41
C ILE A 209 18.70 1.86 0.36
N LYS A 210 19.33 1.63 -0.79
CA LYS A 210 20.76 1.95 -0.99
C LYS A 210 21.05 3.43 -0.77
N ASN A 211 20.22 4.32 -1.33
CA ASN A 211 20.38 5.76 -1.15
C ASN A 211 20.23 6.20 0.32
N GLY A 212 19.50 5.44 1.13
CA GLY A 212 19.39 5.70 2.57
C GLY A 212 20.59 5.21 3.37
N LEU A 213 21.41 4.31 2.80
CA LEU A 213 22.62 3.76 3.46
C LEU A 213 23.89 4.54 3.11
N GLU A 214 23.86 5.38 2.10
CA GLU A 214 24.94 6.29 1.68
C GLU A 214 24.88 7.62 2.41
#